data_556c8025c2bd80c3d958275a8efeb8ee
#
_entry.id   556c8025c2bd80c3d958275a8efeb8ee
#
_cell.length_a   1.000
_cell.length_b   1.000
_cell.length_c   1.000
_cell.angle_alpha   90.00
_cell.angle_beta   90.00
_cell.angle_gamma   90.00
#
_symmetry.space_group_name_H-M   'P 1'
#
loop_
_entity.id
_entity.type
_entity.pdbx_description
1 polymer ?
#
loop_
_entity_poly.entity_id
_entity_poly.type
_entity_poly.pdbx_seq_one_letter_code
_entity_poly.pdbx_strand_id
1 'polypeptide(L)'
;MASTSGYDGKVKVGNNTVGEVMSFTVNQNMEPIDTTVMGTAGSWRTHLAGLKTWDGTIEVRFDDADSGQDALDIGVSVTLELYPEGDGSGDYKLSGTASVTGVSQTQSYDNTTVTRTFTFQGSGALNQATV
;
A
#
# COMPACT_ATOMS: atom_id res chain seq x y z
N MET A 1 23.54 -2.82 -0.37
CA MET A 1 22.45 -2.62 0.59
C MET A 1 21.89 -3.96 1.04
N ALA A 2 21.67 -4.10 2.31
CA ALA A 2 21.13 -5.34 2.87
C ALA A 2 19.61 -5.42 2.67
N SER A 3 19.09 -6.65 2.57
CA SER A 3 17.68 -6.88 2.57
C SER A 3 17.08 -6.60 3.94
N THR A 4 15.86 -6.11 3.96
CA THR A 4 15.16 -5.76 5.18
C THR A 4 14.23 -6.90 5.60
N SER A 5 14.17 -7.16 6.90
CA SER A 5 13.21 -8.12 7.42
C SER A 5 11.81 -7.52 7.45
N GLY A 6 10.82 -8.27 6.95
CA GLY A 6 9.42 -7.86 7.03
C GLY A 6 8.87 -7.82 8.46
N TYR A 7 9.57 -8.39 9.41
CA TYR A 7 9.16 -8.41 10.79
C TYR A 7 9.04 -7.02 11.41
N ASP A 8 9.88 -6.07 10.97
CA ASP A 8 9.91 -4.71 11.50
C ASP A 8 8.96 -3.75 10.80
N GLY A 9 8.20 -4.23 9.84
CA GLY A 9 7.26 -3.40 9.09
C GLY A 9 6.16 -2.81 9.95
N LYS A 10 5.74 -1.58 9.61
CA LYS A 10 4.64 -0.88 10.27
C LYS A 10 3.77 -0.17 9.26
N VAL A 11 2.53 0.08 9.65
CA VAL A 11 1.58 0.87 8.89
C VAL A 11 0.97 1.92 9.82
N LYS A 12 0.90 3.16 9.36
CA LYS A 12 0.22 4.24 10.07
C LYS A 12 -0.86 4.85 9.19
N VAL A 13 -1.96 5.21 9.83
CA VAL A 13 -3.07 5.93 9.20
C VAL A 13 -3.18 7.28 9.90
N GLY A 14 -2.76 8.34 9.22
CA GLY A 14 -2.59 9.63 9.86
C GLY A 14 -1.58 9.54 11.00
N ASN A 15 -1.99 9.79 12.23
CA ASN A 15 -1.15 9.68 13.41
C ASN A 15 -1.34 8.36 14.18
N ASN A 16 -2.19 7.46 13.69
CA ASN A 16 -2.52 6.24 14.37
C ASN A 16 -1.75 5.07 13.78
N THR A 17 -1.02 4.34 14.60
CA THR A 17 -0.39 3.10 14.18
C THR A 17 -1.43 1.99 14.08
N VAL A 18 -1.47 1.29 12.94
CA VAL A 18 -2.31 0.12 12.78
C VAL A 18 -1.65 -1.05 13.50
N GLY A 19 -2.32 -1.58 14.49
CA GLY A 19 -1.82 -2.73 15.25
C GLY A 19 -2.11 -4.05 14.55
N GLU A 20 -1.42 -5.09 14.97
CA GLU A 20 -1.66 -6.46 14.55
C GLU A 20 -1.51 -6.67 13.03
N VAL A 21 -0.68 -5.86 12.36
CA VAL A 21 -0.44 -5.99 10.91
C VAL A 21 0.35 -7.27 10.65
N MET A 22 -0.20 -8.13 9.79
CA MET A 22 0.48 -9.35 9.35
C MET A 22 1.29 -9.11 8.09
N SER A 23 0.75 -8.34 7.15
CA SER A 23 1.43 -8.03 5.90
C SER A 23 0.80 -6.81 5.24
N PHE A 24 1.56 -6.18 4.37
CA PHE A 24 1.00 -5.19 3.45
C PHE A 24 1.68 -5.32 2.09
N THR A 25 0.94 -4.95 1.06
CA THR A 25 1.43 -4.97 -0.32
C THR A 25 1.09 -3.65 -0.97
N VAL A 26 2.05 -3.08 -1.69
CA VAL A 26 1.84 -1.85 -2.47
C VAL A 26 2.25 -2.13 -3.90
N ASN A 27 1.36 -1.84 -4.83
CA ASN A 27 1.60 -1.97 -6.25
C ASN A 27 1.62 -0.58 -6.87
N GLN A 28 2.62 -0.32 -7.69
CA GLN A 28 2.73 0.93 -8.44
C GLN A 28 2.70 0.59 -9.92
N ASN A 29 1.85 1.26 -10.66
CA ASN A 29 1.63 0.99 -12.07
C ASN A 29 1.68 2.28 -12.87
N MET A 30 2.14 2.18 -14.10
CA MET A 30 2.16 3.28 -15.07
C MET A 30 1.54 2.76 -16.35
N GLU A 31 0.65 3.55 -16.93
CA GLU A 31 0.03 3.21 -18.20
C GLU A 31 0.89 3.81 -19.34
N PRO A 32 1.55 2.99 -20.17
CA PRO A 32 2.35 3.52 -21.28
C PRO A 32 1.45 4.01 -22.41
N ILE A 33 1.87 5.09 -23.06
CA ILE A 33 1.22 5.63 -24.25
C ILE A 33 2.05 5.23 -25.44
N ASP A 34 1.46 4.49 -26.39
CA ASP A 34 2.16 4.04 -27.59
C ASP A 34 2.42 5.22 -28.51
N THR A 35 3.68 5.47 -28.81
CA THR A 35 4.10 6.53 -29.71
C THR A 35 4.77 5.97 -30.98
N THR A 36 4.66 4.66 -31.21
CA THR A 36 5.26 4.01 -32.37
C THR A 36 4.64 4.59 -33.65
N VAL A 37 5.50 4.94 -34.60
CA VAL A 37 5.08 5.47 -35.89
C VAL A 37 5.58 4.59 -37.03
N MET A 38 4.98 4.75 -38.21
CA MET A 38 5.40 4.07 -39.41
C MET A 38 6.85 4.44 -39.75
N GLY A 39 7.64 3.46 -40.13
CA GLY A 39 9.04 3.71 -40.48
C GLY A 39 10.00 3.66 -39.30
N THR A 40 9.52 3.26 -38.11
CA THR A 40 10.38 3.08 -36.96
C THR A 40 11.42 1.98 -37.25
N ALA A 41 12.69 2.32 -37.06
CA ALA A 41 13.79 1.40 -37.33
C ALA A 41 13.80 0.22 -36.38
N GLY A 42 14.14 -0.98 -36.89
CA GLY A 42 14.35 -2.16 -36.07
C GLY A 42 13.08 -2.82 -35.56
N SER A 43 11.92 -2.42 -36.02
CA SER A 43 10.61 -2.97 -35.60
C SER A 43 10.33 -2.87 -34.11
N TRP A 44 10.97 -1.95 -33.43
CA TRP A 44 10.75 -1.72 -32.01
C TRP A 44 9.63 -0.72 -31.77
N ARG A 45 8.83 -0.99 -30.76
CA ARG A 45 7.79 -0.05 -30.31
C ARG A 45 8.39 1.01 -29.42
N THR A 46 7.86 2.22 -29.51
CA THR A 46 8.20 3.31 -28.62
C THR A 46 6.96 3.71 -27.82
N HIS A 47 7.18 4.23 -26.62
CA HIS A 47 6.09 4.65 -25.76
C HIS A 47 6.53 5.80 -24.85
N LEU A 48 5.55 6.57 -24.36
CA LEU A 48 5.74 7.59 -23.34
C LEU A 48 5.14 7.11 -22.03
N ALA A 49 5.71 7.59 -20.92
CA ALA A 49 5.13 7.34 -19.62
C ALA A 49 3.79 8.08 -19.51
N GLY A 50 2.74 7.35 -19.24
CA GLY A 50 1.41 7.91 -19.01
C GLY A 50 1.14 8.15 -17.53
N LEU A 51 -0.13 8.06 -17.15
CA LEU A 51 -0.55 8.26 -15.77
C LEU A 51 -0.06 7.12 -14.88
N LYS A 52 0.34 7.47 -13.68
CA LYS A 52 0.77 6.52 -12.67
C LYS A 52 -0.33 6.31 -11.65
N THR A 53 -0.48 5.08 -11.21
CA THR A 53 -1.41 4.73 -10.15
C THR A 53 -0.71 3.84 -9.14
N TRP A 54 -1.24 3.81 -7.92
CA TRP A 54 -0.77 2.89 -6.91
C TRP A 54 -1.95 2.40 -6.09
N ASP A 55 -1.85 1.17 -5.66
CA ASP A 55 -2.86 0.53 -4.85
C ASP A 55 -2.20 -0.53 -3.97
N GLY A 56 -2.99 -1.16 -3.13
CA GLY A 56 -2.46 -2.22 -2.32
C GLY A 56 -3.45 -2.77 -1.33
N THR A 57 -2.93 -3.62 -0.47
CA THR A 57 -3.70 -4.28 0.58
C THR A 57 -2.92 -4.29 1.88
N ILE A 58 -3.66 -4.28 2.99
CA ILE A 58 -3.11 -4.44 4.34
C ILE A 58 -3.89 -5.57 4.99
N GLU A 59 -3.17 -6.58 5.46
CA GLU A 59 -3.79 -7.70 6.16
C GLU A 59 -3.42 -7.64 7.64
N VAL A 60 -4.45 -7.65 8.48
CA VAL A 60 -4.29 -7.51 9.93
C VAL A 60 -5.07 -8.60 10.66
N ARG A 61 -4.68 -8.86 11.90
CA ARG A 61 -5.54 -9.58 12.84
C ARG A 61 -6.52 -8.58 13.42
N PHE A 62 -7.78 -8.95 13.44
CA PHE A 62 -8.82 -8.02 13.85
C PHE A 62 -8.69 -7.67 15.33
N ASP A 63 -8.69 -6.39 15.62
CA ASP A 63 -8.70 -5.83 16.97
C ASP A 63 -9.66 -4.64 16.98
N ASP A 64 -10.80 -4.80 17.63
CA ASP A 64 -11.83 -3.77 17.64
C ASP A 64 -11.48 -2.56 18.51
N ALA A 65 -10.45 -2.67 19.33
CA ALA A 65 -9.98 -1.57 20.16
C ALA A 65 -8.85 -0.77 19.50
N ASP A 66 -8.36 -1.20 18.34
CA ASP A 66 -7.26 -0.53 17.64
C ASP A 66 -7.76 0.66 16.84
N SER A 67 -7.34 1.86 17.21
CA SER A 67 -7.75 3.09 16.53
C SER A 67 -7.26 3.15 15.08
N GLY A 68 -6.11 2.55 14.79
CA GLY A 68 -5.60 2.48 13.43
C GLY A 68 -6.49 1.65 12.51
N GLN A 69 -6.96 0.51 13.00
CA GLN A 69 -7.89 -0.33 12.23
C GLN A 69 -9.26 0.35 12.09
N ASP A 70 -9.74 1.03 13.12
CA ASP A 70 -11.01 1.75 13.08
C ASP A 70 -10.99 2.90 12.08
N ALA A 71 -9.85 3.50 11.83
CA ALA A 71 -9.70 4.60 10.87
C ALA A 71 -9.77 4.09 9.42
N LEU A 72 -9.55 2.81 9.18
CA LEU A 72 -9.59 2.20 7.86
C LEU A 72 -11.00 1.67 7.56
N ASP A 73 -11.90 2.58 7.25
CA ASP A 73 -13.28 2.21 6.91
C ASP A 73 -13.50 2.39 5.41
N ILE A 74 -14.46 1.63 4.87
CA ILE A 74 -14.74 1.65 3.44
C ILE A 74 -15.22 3.03 3.00
N GLY A 75 -14.67 3.52 1.90
CA GLY A 75 -15.03 4.83 1.35
C GLY A 75 -14.33 6.01 2.00
N VAL A 76 -13.53 5.78 3.04
CA VAL A 76 -12.80 6.85 3.73
C VAL A 76 -11.47 7.12 3.04
N SER A 77 -11.14 8.39 2.85
CA SER A 77 -9.85 8.81 2.35
C SER A 77 -8.91 9.08 3.53
N VAL A 78 -7.76 8.44 3.54
CA VAL A 78 -6.80 8.53 4.64
C VAL A 78 -5.41 8.76 4.12
N THR A 79 -4.53 9.32 4.94
CA THR A 79 -3.11 9.39 4.65
C THR A 79 -2.45 8.13 5.20
N LEU A 80 -1.92 7.30 4.29
CA LEU A 80 -1.22 6.08 4.66
C LEU A 80 0.27 6.33 4.72
N GLU A 81 0.90 5.76 5.71
CA GLU A 81 2.35 5.71 5.82
C GLU A 81 2.76 4.26 6.05
N LEU A 82 3.60 3.76 5.15
CA LEU A 82 4.04 2.36 5.14
C LEU A 82 5.53 2.32 5.42
N TYR A 83 5.91 1.60 6.44
CA TYR A 83 7.29 1.53 6.93
C TYR A 83 7.80 0.10 6.78
N PRO A 84 8.47 -0.25 5.66
CA PRO A 84 8.96 -1.61 5.47
C PRO A 84 10.05 -2.01 6.48
N GLU A 85 10.82 -1.03 6.96
CA GLU A 85 11.93 -1.26 7.87
C GLU A 85 11.60 -0.89 9.32
N GLY A 86 10.40 -0.31 9.55
CA GLY A 86 10.04 0.27 10.83
C GLY A 86 10.05 1.80 10.75
N ASP A 87 9.79 2.46 11.87
CA ASP A 87 9.63 3.92 11.92
C ASP A 87 10.82 4.63 12.59
N GLY A 88 11.97 4.00 12.64
CA GLY A 88 13.19 4.61 13.16
C GLY A 88 13.71 5.72 12.26
N SER A 89 14.45 6.66 12.84
CA SER A 89 15.05 7.74 12.07
C SER A 89 16.01 7.19 11.00
N GLY A 90 15.82 7.62 9.76
CA GLY A 90 16.59 7.15 8.62
C GLY A 90 16.00 5.95 7.91
N ASP A 91 14.96 5.33 8.46
CA ASP A 91 14.31 4.20 7.82
C ASP A 91 13.46 4.67 6.65
N TYR A 92 13.33 3.79 5.65
CA TYR A 92 12.57 4.04 4.44
C TYR A 92 11.06 4.04 4.73
N LYS A 93 10.34 4.94 4.09
CA LYS A 93 8.87 4.94 4.17
C LYS A 93 8.23 5.29 2.85
N LEU A 94 7.02 4.80 2.67
CA LEU A 94 6.13 5.18 1.57
C LEU A 94 4.94 5.93 2.18
N SER A 95 4.57 7.06 1.61
CA SER A 95 3.43 7.82 2.11
C SER A 95 2.58 8.36 0.96
N GLY A 96 1.30 8.43 1.19
CA GLY A 96 0.37 8.97 0.21
C GLY A 96 -1.06 8.93 0.72
N THR A 97 -1.94 9.65 0.03
CA THR A 97 -3.36 9.63 0.32
C THR A 97 -4.02 8.48 -0.44
N ALA A 98 -4.83 7.71 0.24
CA ALA A 98 -5.55 6.60 -0.36
C ALA A 98 -6.97 6.53 0.15
N SER A 99 -7.84 5.93 -0.65
CA SER A 99 -9.21 5.62 -0.25
C SER A 99 -9.34 4.13 -0.04
N VAL A 100 -10.00 3.74 1.04
CA VAL A 100 -10.27 2.33 1.29
C VAL A 100 -11.42 1.89 0.39
N THR A 101 -11.15 0.99 -0.54
CA THR A 101 -12.12 0.54 -1.54
C THR A 101 -12.75 -0.79 -1.20
N GLY A 102 -12.15 -1.53 -0.26
CA GLY A 102 -12.71 -2.81 0.14
C GLY A 102 -12.23 -3.21 1.53
N VAL A 103 -13.11 -3.86 2.27
CA VAL A 103 -12.80 -4.43 3.58
C VAL A 103 -13.35 -5.85 3.57
N SER A 104 -12.48 -6.81 3.84
CA SER A 104 -12.85 -8.22 3.91
C SER A 104 -12.47 -8.75 5.28
N GLN A 105 -13.40 -9.46 5.92
CA GLN A 105 -13.15 -10.07 7.21
C GLN A 105 -13.42 -11.56 7.12
N THR A 106 -12.46 -12.34 7.57
CA THR A 106 -12.56 -13.80 7.54
C THR A 106 -12.52 -14.34 8.96
N GLN A 107 -13.51 -15.18 9.28
CA GLN A 107 -13.56 -15.90 10.54
C GLN A 107 -13.62 -17.39 10.26
N SER A 108 -12.93 -18.16 11.08
CA SER A 108 -12.87 -19.60 10.92
C SER A 108 -13.20 -20.28 12.23
N TYR A 109 -13.88 -21.40 12.15
CA TYR A 109 -14.22 -22.21 13.32
C TYR A 109 -13.00 -22.90 13.95
N ASP A 110 -11.94 -23.06 13.18
CA ASP A 110 -10.82 -23.95 13.52
C ASP A 110 -9.73 -23.30 14.37
N ASN A 111 -10.12 -22.48 15.33
CA ASN A 111 -9.19 -21.95 16.33
C ASN A 111 -8.16 -20.95 15.79
N THR A 112 -8.40 -20.39 14.61
CA THR A 112 -7.56 -19.31 14.07
C THR A 112 -8.13 -17.97 14.50
N THR A 113 -7.27 -16.95 14.48
CA THR A 113 -7.70 -15.59 14.77
C THR A 113 -8.52 -15.02 13.61
N VAL A 114 -9.39 -14.07 13.92
CA VAL A 114 -10.12 -13.33 12.90
C VAL A 114 -9.13 -12.43 12.16
N THR A 115 -9.15 -12.49 10.83
CA THR A 115 -8.30 -11.64 9.99
C THR A 115 -9.15 -10.67 9.22
N ARG A 116 -8.60 -9.49 8.95
CA ARG A 116 -9.26 -8.47 8.16
C ARG A 116 -8.27 -7.95 7.12
N THR A 117 -8.74 -7.83 5.89
CA THR A 117 -7.95 -7.32 4.79
C THR A 117 -8.56 -6.00 4.31
N PHE A 118 -7.76 -4.95 4.25
CA PHE A 118 -8.15 -3.66 3.71
C PHE A 118 -7.52 -3.51 2.34
N THR A 119 -8.34 -3.19 1.34
CA THR A 119 -7.88 -2.85 0.00
C THR A 119 -7.98 -1.35 -0.18
N PHE A 120 -6.93 -0.74 -0.68
CA PHE A 120 -6.91 0.71 -0.87
C PHE A 120 -6.45 1.06 -2.28
N GLN A 121 -6.93 2.22 -2.75
CA GLN A 121 -6.54 2.81 -4.02
C GLN A 121 -5.91 4.18 -3.74
N GLY A 122 -4.70 4.38 -4.24
CA GLY A 122 -4.01 5.65 -4.07
C GLY A 122 -4.66 6.78 -4.85
N SER A 123 -4.63 7.96 -4.26
CA SER A 123 -5.09 9.19 -4.88
C SER A 123 -3.93 10.19 -4.85
N GLY A 124 -3.40 10.55 -6.01
CA GLY A 124 -2.22 11.41 -6.10
C GLY A 124 -0.92 10.61 -6.01
N ALA A 125 0.15 11.29 -5.69
CA ALA A 125 1.48 10.70 -5.71
C ALA A 125 1.74 9.83 -4.48
N LEU A 126 2.46 8.74 -4.70
CA LEU A 126 3.05 7.95 -3.62
C LEU A 126 4.48 8.45 -3.41
N ASN A 127 4.75 8.98 -2.26
CA ASN A 127 6.06 9.56 -1.94
C ASN A 127 6.96 8.52 -1.26
N GLN A 128 8.19 8.45 -1.73
CA GLN A 128 9.23 7.62 -1.13
C GLN A 128 10.18 8.54 -0.39
N ALA A 129 10.39 8.27 0.87
CA ALA A 129 11.18 9.15 1.72
C ALA A 129 11.86 8.35 2.83
N THR A 130 12.57 9.04 3.70
CA THR A 130 13.09 8.48 4.95
C THR A 130 12.40 9.15 6.13
N VAL A 131 12.34 8.40 7.21
CA VAL A 131 11.74 8.92 8.46
C VAL A 131 12.60 10.01 9.08
#